data_873d80f7e7e40a206ffda1588039f8d2
#
_entry.id   873d80f7e7e40a206ffda1588039f8d2
#
_cell.length_a   1.000
_cell.length_b   1.000
_cell.length_c   1.000
_cell.angle_alpha   90.00
_cell.angle_beta   90.00
_cell.angle_gamma   90.00
#
_symmetry.space_group_name_H-M   'P 1'
#
loop_
_entity.id
_entity.type
_entity.pdbx_description
1 polymer ?
#
loop_
_entity_poly.entity_id
_entity_poly.type
_entity_poly.pdbx_seq_one_letter_code
_entity_poly.pdbx_strand_id
1 'polypeptide(L)'
;MLVRRLFPAIAIAGALGCSVNRSAHTVPMPRIIPHADWQSQPPVGYAADATRRNKRAGDSLTFHDITVNVIGVGIDSSGAKPVDIVHLRLALSDTSEVQVAGEGSAFNWKGFHIAVVAIYGPGELGEGLVALEVGTIASLPLRIANSNVAGGADMRLRIPHRITRVTLHHTGDAQPLRPEDSVVKKLRALQSWGASDRNWWDVPYHFLLDLNGGIYEGRDYHYMGETNTAYDPGGHFLISVIGNYNVQEPTPAQLESIANLMAWAIREFDLPLDRIGGHYNYADTDCPGKNLRKYLEDGTFRRMVAERLSPHNARPWP
;
A
#
# COMPACT_ATOMS: atom_id res chain seq x y z
N MET A 1 -62.75 -38.67 32.05
CA MET A 1 -62.20 -38.87 30.68
C MET A 1 -61.17 -37.77 30.43
N LEU A 2 -59.91 -38.10 30.64
CA LEU A 2 -58.78 -37.14 30.55
C LEU A 2 -58.14 -37.27 29.18
N VAL A 3 -58.21 -36.27 28.32
CA VAL A 3 -57.55 -36.23 27.03
C VAL A 3 -56.18 -35.58 27.21
N ARG A 4 -55.12 -36.41 27.18
CA ARG A 4 -53.72 -35.96 27.11
C ARG A 4 -53.41 -35.45 25.70
N ARG A 5 -53.12 -34.19 25.55
CA ARG A 5 -52.53 -33.64 24.31
C ARG A 5 -51.00 -33.85 24.34
N LEU A 6 -50.48 -34.62 23.40
CA LEU A 6 -49.08 -34.78 23.08
C LEU A 6 -48.64 -33.57 22.27
N PHE A 7 -47.63 -32.86 22.74
CA PHE A 7 -46.85 -31.88 21.94
C PHE A 7 -45.67 -32.58 21.29
N PRO A 8 -45.42 -32.36 19.99
CA PRO A 8 -44.21 -32.88 19.37
C PRO A 8 -43.00 -32.03 19.77
N ALA A 9 -41.94 -32.69 20.17
CA ALA A 9 -40.64 -32.06 20.43
C ALA A 9 -40.03 -31.60 19.11
N ILE A 10 -39.80 -30.31 18.96
CA ILE A 10 -39.03 -29.75 17.84
C ILE A 10 -37.55 -29.95 18.18
N ALA A 11 -36.90 -30.83 17.42
CA ALA A 11 -35.47 -30.97 17.44
C ALA A 11 -34.83 -29.75 16.76
N ILE A 12 -34.17 -28.91 17.54
CA ILE A 12 -33.31 -27.85 17.01
C ILE A 12 -32.03 -28.52 16.54
N ALA A 13 -31.92 -28.70 15.22
CA ALA A 13 -30.67 -29.06 14.60
C ALA A 13 -29.69 -27.88 14.76
N GLY A 14 -28.75 -28.04 15.67
CA GLY A 14 -27.63 -27.11 15.80
C GLY A 14 -26.81 -27.13 14.52
N ALA A 15 -26.87 -26.08 13.74
CA ALA A 15 -25.93 -25.84 12.68
C ALA A 15 -24.54 -25.66 13.31
N LEU A 16 -23.71 -26.70 13.26
CA LEU A 16 -22.28 -26.59 13.46
C LEU A 16 -21.75 -25.69 12.37
N GLY A 17 -21.63 -24.40 12.67
CA GLY A 17 -20.90 -23.45 11.87
C GLY A 17 -19.45 -23.92 11.83
N CYS A 18 -19.04 -24.53 10.72
CA CYS A 18 -17.63 -24.64 10.39
C CYS A 18 -17.07 -23.22 10.33
N SER A 19 -16.48 -22.75 11.41
CA SER A 19 -15.54 -21.64 11.35
C SER A 19 -14.39 -22.12 10.47
N VAL A 20 -14.44 -21.75 9.19
CA VAL A 20 -13.28 -21.86 8.30
C VAL A 20 -12.24 -20.96 8.93
N ASN A 21 -11.33 -21.56 9.69
CA ASN A 21 -10.13 -20.94 10.16
C ASN A 21 -9.33 -20.58 8.88
N ARG A 22 -9.59 -19.43 8.30
CA ARG A 22 -8.76 -18.84 7.27
C ARG A 22 -7.44 -18.47 7.95
N SER A 23 -6.56 -19.48 8.08
CA SER A 23 -5.14 -19.19 8.24
C SER A 23 -4.79 -18.25 7.09
N ALA A 24 -4.65 -16.98 7.38
CA ALA A 24 -4.29 -15.98 6.41
C ALA A 24 -2.88 -16.35 5.93
N HIS A 25 -2.79 -17.06 4.80
CA HIS A 25 -1.55 -17.25 4.08
C HIS A 25 -1.13 -15.84 3.62
N THR A 26 -0.33 -15.19 4.44
CA THR A 26 0.22 -13.88 4.10
C THR A 26 1.22 -14.09 2.96
N VAL A 27 0.99 -13.46 1.82
CA VAL A 27 2.04 -13.27 0.82
C VAL A 27 3.01 -12.29 1.45
N PRO A 28 4.24 -12.69 1.79
CA PRO A 28 5.17 -11.78 2.44
C PRO A 28 5.50 -10.64 1.48
N MET A 29 5.69 -9.44 2.02
CA MET A 29 6.21 -8.34 1.24
C MET A 29 7.59 -8.73 0.72
N PRO A 30 7.90 -8.58 -0.59
CA PRO A 30 9.22 -8.86 -1.12
C PRO A 30 10.26 -7.96 -0.43
N ARG A 31 11.52 -8.42 -0.41
CA ARG A 31 12.61 -7.62 0.17
C ARG A 31 12.75 -6.32 -0.62
N ILE A 32 12.56 -5.21 0.06
CA ILE A 32 12.57 -3.87 -0.51
C ILE A 32 13.81 -3.13 -0.01
N ILE A 33 14.43 -2.36 -0.89
CA ILE A 33 15.48 -1.40 -0.57
C ILE A 33 14.75 -0.13 -0.11
N PRO A 34 14.88 0.27 1.17
CA PRO A 34 14.15 1.40 1.72
C PRO A 34 14.47 2.70 1.01
N HIS A 35 13.53 3.61 0.98
CA HIS A 35 13.71 4.95 0.42
C HIS A 35 14.91 5.67 1.06
N ALA A 36 15.09 5.55 2.37
CA ALA A 36 16.20 6.14 3.10
C ALA A 36 17.58 5.65 2.65
N ASP A 37 17.68 4.44 2.10
CA ASP A 37 18.96 3.85 1.68
C ASP A 37 19.48 4.42 0.36
N TRP A 38 18.61 4.98 -0.48
CA TRP A 38 19.02 5.48 -1.79
C TRP A 38 18.90 6.99 -1.97
N GLN A 39 18.15 7.70 -1.13
CA GLN A 39 18.01 9.14 -1.23
C GLN A 39 19.03 9.89 -0.38
N SER A 40 19.37 11.11 -0.77
CA SER A 40 20.32 11.96 -0.04
C SER A 40 19.68 12.74 1.12
N GLN A 41 18.38 12.96 1.06
CA GLN A 41 17.59 13.64 2.08
C GLN A 41 16.21 13.03 2.15
N PRO A 42 15.65 12.79 3.35
CA PRO A 42 14.26 12.32 3.46
C PRO A 42 13.33 13.30 2.76
N PRO A 43 12.35 12.83 1.97
CA PRO A 43 11.30 13.71 1.48
C PRO A 43 10.68 14.46 2.65
N VAL A 44 10.33 15.72 2.44
CA VAL A 44 9.71 16.52 3.49
C VAL A 44 8.50 15.80 4.06
N GLY A 45 8.55 15.46 5.36
CA GLY A 45 7.51 14.73 6.10
C GLY A 45 7.68 13.21 6.15
N TYR A 46 8.75 12.62 5.61
CA TYR A 46 9.21 11.31 6.02
C TYR A 46 9.93 11.45 7.35
N ALA A 47 9.42 10.82 8.37
CA ALA A 47 10.17 10.67 9.61
C ALA A 47 11.23 9.60 9.37
N ALA A 48 12.50 9.92 9.66
CA ALA A 48 13.60 8.95 9.59
C ALA A 48 13.38 7.75 10.53
N ASP A 49 12.51 7.90 11.52
CA ASP A 49 12.13 6.90 12.50
C ASP A 49 10.59 6.83 12.58
N ALA A 50 10.00 6.24 11.55
CA ALA A 50 8.58 5.92 11.53
C ALA A 50 8.35 4.60 10.81
N THR A 51 7.34 3.88 11.24
CA THR A 51 6.85 2.69 10.54
C THR A 51 5.45 2.92 10.01
N ARG A 52 5.19 2.48 8.81
CA ARG A 52 3.90 2.55 8.13
C ARG A 52 3.47 1.17 7.73
N ARG A 53 2.24 0.81 8.06
CA ARG A 53 1.68 -0.50 7.71
C ARG A 53 0.18 -0.41 7.53
N ASN A 54 -0.32 -1.21 6.60
CA ASN A 54 -1.75 -1.50 6.51
C ASN A 54 -2.11 -2.58 7.52
N LYS A 55 -3.16 -2.33 8.28
CA LYS A 55 -3.66 -3.21 9.35
C LYS A 55 -5.16 -3.40 9.23
N ARG A 56 -5.63 -4.63 9.48
CA ARG A 56 -7.05 -4.97 9.58
C ARG A 56 -7.54 -4.91 11.01
N ALA A 57 -8.84 -4.95 11.19
CA ALA A 57 -9.43 -5.17 12.52
C ALA A 57 -8.87 -6.45 13.14
N GLY A 58 -8.41 -6.36 14.39
CA GLY A 58 -7.72 -7.42 15.11
C GLY A 58 -6.19 -7.44 14.96
N ASP A 59 -5.63 -6.71 13.99
CA ASP A 59 -4.18 -6.60 13.82
C ASP A 59 -3.53 -5.61 14.79
N SER A 60 -2.23 -5.77 14.97
CA SER A 60 -1.38 -4.88 15.77
C SER A 60 -0.22 -4.34 14.94
N LEU A 61 0.20 -3.12 15.26
CA LEU A 61 1.43 -2.50 14.81
C LEU A 61 2.28 -2.18 16.03
N THR A 62 3.43 -2.84 16.16
CA THR A 62 4.39 -2.54 17.20
C THR A 62 5.52 -1.69 16.64
N PHE A 63 5.87 -0.63 17.36
CA PHE A 63 6.95 0.28 17.03
C PHE A 63 7.65 0.68 18.35
N HIS A 64 8.92 0.30 18.51
CA HIS A 64 9.60 0.35 19.82
C HIS A 64 8.72 -0.29 20.91
N ASP A 65 8.41 0.44 21.97
CA ASP A 65 7.64 -0.05 23.12
C ASP A 65 6.12 0.15 22.97
N ILE A 66 5.67 0.90 21.95
CA ILE A 66 4.25 1.10 21.72
C ILE A 66 3.66 0.00 20.84
N THR A 67 2.46 -0.44 21.18
CA THR A 67 1.63 -1.30 20.34
C THR A 67 0.32 -0.58 20.03
N VAL A 68 0.02 -0.44 18.75
CA VAL A 68 -1.23 0.10 18.23
C VAL A 68 -2.06 -1.06 17.71
N ASN A 69 -3.19 -1.36 18.36
CA ASN A 69 -4.11 -2.41 17.95
C ASN A 69 -5.29 -1.79 17.21
N VAL A 70 -5.63 -2.27 16.04
CA VAL A 70 -6.85 -1.91 15.33
C VAL A 70 -8.01 -2.72 15.91
N ILE A 71 -8.86 -2.07 16.70
CA ILE A 71 -10.03 -2.74 17.29
C ILE A 71 -11.09 -2.98 16.21
N GLY A 72 -11.31 -1.99 15.35
CA GLY A 72 -12.29 -2.07 14.29
C GLY A 72 -12.35 -0.79 13.46
N VAL A 73 -12.96 -0.91 12.31
CA VAL A 73 -13.29 0.21 11.42
C VAL A 73 -14.80 0.37 11.40
N GLY A 74 -15.28 1.59 11.43
CA GLY A 74 -16.69 1.92 11.43
C GLY A 74 -16.99 3.19 10.65
N ILE A 75 -18.24 3.60 10.70
CA ILE A 75 -18.71 4.83 10.07
C ILE A 75 -19.29 5.72 11.17
N ASP A 76 -18.80 6.94 11.28
CA ASP A 76 -19.44 7.99 12.07
C ASP A 76 -20.48 8.72 11.20
N SER A 77 -21.75 8.57 11.58
CA SER A 77 -22.89 9.22 10.91
C SER A 77 -23.45 10.38 11.71
N SER A 78 -22.77 10.85 12.74
CA SER A 78 -23.22 11.96 13.59
C SER A 78 -23.13 13.33 12.90
N GLY A 79 -22.30 13.44 11.86
CA GLY A 79 -22.11 14.65 11.08
C GLY A 79 -23.03 14.74 9.86
N ALA A 80 -22.88 15.85 9.10
CA ALA A 80 -23.65 16.10 7.87
C ALA A 80 -23.36 15.08 6.75
N LYS A 81 -22.21 14.43 6.79
CA LYS A 81 -21.80 13.33 5.89
C LYS A 81 -21.20 12.21 6.73
N PRO A 82 -21.51 10.95 6.42
CA PRO A 82 -20.84 9.81 7.03
C PRO A 82 -19.33 9.86 6.71
N VAL A 83 -18.50 9.55 7.72
CA VAL A 83 -17.04 9.48 7.59
C VAL A 83 -16.54 8.15 8.15
N ASP A 84 -15.55 7.56 7.50
CA ASP A 84 -14.90 6.35 8.00
C ASP A 84 -14.06 6.70 9.23
N ILE A 85 -14.17 5.89 10.26
CA ILE A 85 -13.41 6.00 11.50
C ILE A 85 -12.77 4.68 11.88
N VAL A 86 -11.69 4.75 12.63
CA VAL A 86 -11.01 3.59 13.22
C VAL A 86 -10.99 3.73 14.75
N HIS A 87 -11.21 2.62 15.43
CA HIS A 87 -11.00 2.46 16.85
C HIS A 87 -9.63 1.81 17.08
N LEU A 88 -8.73 2.55 17.72
CA LEU A 88 -7.36 2.11 18.02
C LEU A 88 -7.20 1.93 19.53
N ARG A 89 -6.57 0.82 19.95
CA ARG A 89 -6.06 0.70 21.31
C ARG A 89 -4.55 0.92 21.27
N LEU A 90 -4.11 1.95 21.94
CA LEU A 90 -2.70 2.26 22.17
C LEU A 90 -2.27 1.61 23.47
N ALA A 91 -1.15 0.90 23.48
CA ALA A 91 -0.60 0.25 24.67
C ALA A 91 0.90 0.51 24.77
N LEU A 92 1.34 0.88 25.96
CA LEU A 92 2.74 1.10 26.31
C LEU A 92 2.96 0.60 27.75
N SER A 93 3.77 -0.45 27.92
CA SER A 93 3.97 -1.11 29.20
C SER A 93 2.64 -1.51 29.85
N ASP A 94 2.28 -0.93 30.97
CA ASP A 94 1.08 -1.17 31.77
C ASP A 94 -0.06 -0.17 31.52
N THR A 95 0.16 0.78 30.59
CA THR A 95 -0.80 1.82 30.26
C THR A 95 -1.45 1.53 28.90
N SER A 96 -2.78 1.67 28.84
CA SER A 96 -3.49 1.59 27.57
C SER A 96 -4.60 2.61 27.47
N GLU A 97 -4.89 3.07 26.24
CA GLU A 97 -5.93 4.04 25.93
C GLU A 97 -6.62 3.68 24.61
N VAL A 98 -7.90 3.95 24.50
CA VAL A 98 -8.64 3.79 23.25
C VAL A 98 -8.87 5.16 22.63
N GLN A 99 -8.46 5.27 21.34
CA GLN A 99 -8.65 6.44 20.52
C GLN A 99 -9.56 6.12 19.34
N VAL A 100 -10.39 7.09 18.97
CA VAL A 100 -11.20 7.07 17.75
C VAL A 100 -10.65 8.13 16.82
N ALA A 101 -10.33 7.75 15.59
CA ALA A 101 -9.66 8.64 14.64
C ALA A 101 -10.25 8.46 13.25
N GLY A 102 -10.36 9.54 12.50
CA GLY A 102 -10.76 9.55 11.10
C GLY A 102 -9.55 9.52 10.15
N GLU A 103 -9.81 9.31 8.86
CA GLU A 103 -8.79 9.40 7.83
C GLU A 103 -8.11 10.78 7.84
N GLY A 104 -6.80 10.80 7.64
CA GLY A 104 -5.97 12.01 7.66
C GLY A 104 -5.72 12.59 9.04
N SER A 105 -6.26 12.01 10.12
CA SER A 105 -6.02 12.49 11.47
C SER A 105 -4.68 12.01 12.02
N ALA A 106 -4.09 12.84 12.88
CA ALA A 106 -2.87 12.50 13.58
C ALA A 106 -2.91 13.06 15.01
N PHE A 107 -2.30 12.33 15.94
CA PHE A 107 -2.24 12.72 17.35
C PHE A 107 -0.96 12.22 18.01
N ASN A 108 -0.62 12.82 19.15
CA ASN A 108 0.53 12.43 19.95
C ASN A 108 0.07 11.71 21.21
N TRP A 109 0.75 10.60 21.54
CA TRP A 109 0.49 9.84 22.77
C TRP A 109 1.78 9.31 23.35
N LYS A 110 2.07 9.64 24.62
CA LYS A 110 3.22 9.12 25.39
C LYS A 110 4.58 9.19 24.67
N GLY A 111 4.84 10.27 23.91
CA GLY A 111 6.10 10.44 23.18
C GLY A 111 6.10 9.89 21.75
N PHE A 112 5.01 9.28 21.34
CA PHE A 112 4.81 8.76 19.99
C PHE A 112 3.83 9.62 19.20
N HIS A 113 4.04 9.68 17.89
CA HIS A 113 3.12 10.24 16.93
C HIS A 113 2.42 9.10 16.20
N ILE A 114 1.11 9.15 16.14
CA ILE A 114 0.27 8.19 15.44
C ILE A 114 -0.54 8.93 14.38
N ALA A 115 -0.49 8.48 13.13
CA ALA A 115 -1.31 9.03 12.06
C ALA A 115 -2.14 7.93 11.40
N VAL A 116 -3.41 8.24 11.16
CA VAL A 116 -4.33 7.45 10.35
C VAL A 116 -4.27 8.02 8.94
N VAL A 117 -3.47 7.40 8.07
CA VAL A 117 -3.19 7.91 6.73
C VAL A 117 -4.38 7.68 5.79
N ALA A 118 -4.96 6.47 5.84
CA ALA A 118 -6.15 6.13 5.07
C ALA A 118 -7.00 5.10 5.81
N ILE A 119 -8.31 5.12 5.59
CA ILE A 119 -9.26 4.12 6.08
C ILE A 119 -10.01 3.54 4.88
N TYR A 120 -9.93 2.23 4.71
CA TYR A 120 -10.68 1.48 3.71
C TYR A 120 -11.88 0.85 4.41
N GLY A 121 -13.05 1.49 4.29
CA GLY A 121 -14.27 1.08 4.98
C GLY A 121 -14.73 -0.34 4.62
N PRO A 122 -15.59 -0.97 5.44
CA PRO A 122 -16.18 -2.25 5.11
C PRO A 122 -17.07 -2.13 3.87
N GLY A 123 -16.94 -3.01 2.91
CA GLY A 123 -17.88 -3.17 1.80
C GLY A 123 -17.31 -3.10 0.39
N GLU A 124 -16.29 -2.32 0.08
CA GLU A 124 -15.72 -2.28 -1.28
C GLU A 124 -14.44 -3.07 -1.45
N LEU A 125 -13.66 -3.25 -0.40
CA LEU A 125 -12.33 -3.87 -0.42
C LEU A 125 -12.10 -4.84 0.76
N GLY A 126 -13.16 -5.37 1.40
CA GLY A 126 -13.04 -6.35 2.48
C GLY A 126 -13.23 -5.79 3.89
N GLU A 127 -12.70 -6.45 4.91
CA GLU A 127 -12.98 -6.31 6.34
C GLU A 127 -12.39 -5.04 7.01
N GLY A 128 -12.38 -3.91 6.34
CA GLY A 128 -11.84 -2.66 6.89
C GLY A 128 -10.32 -2.70 7.06
N LEU A 129 -9.62 -1.94 6.23
CA LEU A 129 -8.17 -1.82 6.25
C LEU A 129 -7.80 -0.39 6.67
N VAL A 130 -6.78 -0.25 7.51
CA VAL A 130 -6.31 1.05 7.98
C VAL A 130 -4.83 1.19 7.68
N ALA A 131 -4.46 2.25 7.00
CA ALA A 131 -3.07 2.65 6.83
C ALA A 131 -2.63 3.47 8.04
N LEU A 132 -1.74 2.91 8.87
CA LEU A 132 -1.21 3.54 10.08
C LEU A 132 0.25 3.93 9.90
N GLU A 133 0.60 5.09 10.40
CA GLU A 133 1.98 5.53 10.60
C GLU A 133 2.21 5.74 12.11
N VAL A 134 3.32 5.21 12.61
CA VAL A 134 3.77 5.43 13.99
C VAL A 134 5.23 5.82 13.98
N GLY A 135 5.56 6.90 14.69
CA GLY A 135 6.93 7.41 14.84
C GLY A 135 7.15 8.02 16.22
N THR A 136 8.40 8.36 16.54
CA THR A 136 8.68 9.16 17.74
C THR A 136 8.43 10.63 17.48
N ILE A 137 7.95 11.39 18.47
CA ILE A 137 7.75 12.86 18.35
C ILE A 137 9.06 13.58 18.04
N ALA A 138 10.18 13.08 18.55
CA ALA A 138 11.50 13.67 18.37
C ALA A 138 12.03 13.55 16.93
N SER A 139 11.58 12.54 16.17
CA SER A 139 12.03 12.28 14.81
C SER A 139 11.12 12.90 13.74
N LEU A 140 9.98 13.43 14.13
CA LEU A 140 9.08 14.08 13.19
C LEU A 140 9.57 15.49 12.87
N PRO A 141 9.85 15.84 11.60
CA PRO A 141 9.67 17.19 11.19
C PRO A 141 8.21 17.52 11.53
N LEU A 142 7.99 18.56 12.32
CA LEU A 142 6.66 19.01 12.74
C LEU A 142 5.72 18.94 11.53
N ARG A 143 4.91 17.90 11.44
CA ARG A 143 3.72 17.91 10.59
C ARG A 143 2.78 18.89 11.25
N ILE A 144 2.99 20.15 10.92
CA ILE A 144 2.10 21.19 11.38
C ILE A 144 0.79 20.91 10.67
N ALA A 145 -0.17 20.45 11.44
CA ALA A 145 -1.57 20.40 11.02
C ALA A 145 -2.13 21.78 10.63
N ASN A 146 -1.31 22.82 10.66
CA ASN A 146 -1.66 24.19 10.29
C ASN A 146 -0.80 24.65 9.10
N SER A 147 -1.45 24.74 7.98
CA SER A 147 -1.06 25.12 6.63
C SER A 147 -0.46 26.55 6.46
N ASN A 148 0.19 27.15 7.45
CA ASN A 148 0.70 28.53 7.36
C ASN A 148 2.23 28.65 7.44
N VAL A 149 2.99 27.57 7.17
CA VAL A 149 4.45 27.68 7.08
C VAL A 149 4.85 27.82 5.62
N ALA A 150 5.12 29.04 5.23
CA ALA A 150 5.81 29.37 3.98
C ALA A 150 7.16 28.65 3.94
N GLY A 151 7.37 27.76 2.92
CA GLY A 151 8.66 27.13 2.63
C GLY A 151 8.75 25.61 2.75
N GLY A 152 7.73 24.92 3.21
CA GLY A 152 7.66 23.45 3.12
C GLY A 152 7.16 23.02 1.75
N ALA A 153 7.70 21.93 1.19
CA ALA A 153 7.08 21.27 0.05
C ALA A 153 5.59 21.11 0.33
N ASP A 154 4.78 21.58 -0.59
CA ASP A 154 3.37 21.80 -0.39
C ASP A 154 2.68 20.50 0.07
N MET A 155 2.29 20.42 1.34
CA MET A 155 1.56 19.27 1.90
C MET A 155 0.28 18.95 1.12
N ARG A 156 -0.24 19.91 0.33
CA ARG A 156 -1.35 19.72 -0.60
C ARG A 156 -1.03 18.72 -1.72
N LEU A 157 0.25 18.44 -1.98
CA LEU A 157 0.69 17.45 -2.96
C LEU A 157 0.67 16.02 -2.43
N ARG A 158 0.45 15.83 -1.12
CA ARG A 158 0.30 14.52 -0.49
C ARG A 158 -1.16 14.19 -0.33
N ILE A 159 -1.74 13.70 -1.39
CA ILE A 159 -3.15 13.33 -1.41
C ILE A 159 -3.25 11.87 -0.96
N PRO A 160 -3.78 11.58 0.25
CA PRO A 160 -4.07 10.21 0.65
C PRO A 160 -5.03 9.58 -0.34
N HIS A 161 -4.81 8.32 -0.66
CA HIS A 161 -5.71 7.61 -1.56
C HIS A 161 -5.92 6.17 -1.13
N ARG A 162 -6.97 5.60 -1.66
CA ARG A 162 -7.32 4.19 -1.47
C ARG A 162 -6.84 3.41 -2.69
N ILE A 163 -6.00 2.39 -2.48
CA ILE A 163 -5.55 1.52 -3.56
C ILE A 163 -6.71 0.63 -4.02
N THR A 164 -7.02 0.69 -5.31
CA THR A 164 -8.10 -0.08 -5.96
C THR A 164 -7.60 -0.89 -7.15
N ARG A 165 -6.34 -0.69 -7.57
CA ARG A 165 -5.73 -1.36 -8.71
C ARG A 165 -4.21 -1.33 -8.66
N VAL A 166 -3.59 -2.24 -9.40
CA VAL A 166 -2.13 -2.29 -9.59
C VAL A 166 -1.80 -1.91 -11.01
N THR A 167 -0.90 -0.96 -11.19
CA THR A 167 -0.55 -0.42 -12.52
C THR A 167 0.96 -0.52 -12.75
N LEU A 168 1.31 -1.24 -13.83
CA LEU A 168 2.69 -1.40 -14.26
C LEU A 168 3.09 -0.26 -15.19
N HIS A 169 4.27 0.27 -14.91
CA HIS A 169 4.93 1.32 -15.69
C HIS A 169 6.37 0.92 -16.08
N HIS A 170 6.97 1.69 -16.94
CA HIS A 170 8.42 1.81 -17.06
C HIS A 170 8.82 3.29 -16.90
N THR A 171 10.09 3.56 -16.62
CA THR A 171 10.56 4.95 -16.57
C THR A 171 10.61 5.60 -17.96
N GLY A 172 10.70 4.78 -19.01
CA GLY A 172 10.69 5.25 -20.40
C GLY A 172 11.96 6.05 -20.76
N ASP A 173 13.09 5.73 -20.11
CA ASP A 173 14.36 6.43 -20.32
C ASP A 173 14.74 6.45 -21.81
N ALA A 174 15.46 7.49 -22.25
CA ALA A 174 15.93 7.59 -23.64
C ALA A 174 16.85 6.43 -24.03
N GLN A 175 17.57 5.86 -23.06
CA GLN A 175 18.45 4.70 -23.24
C GLN A 175 18.03 3.54 -22.33
N PRO A 176 18.21 2.29 -22.78
CA PRO A 176 18.03 1.11 -21.93
C PRO A 176 18.85 1.20 -20.65
N LEU A 177 18.34 0.64 -19.55
CA LEU A 177 19.14 0.44 -18.35
C LEU A 177 20.21 -0.64 -18.62
N ARG A 178 21.44 -0.36 -18.26
CA ARG A 178 22.56 -1.29 -18.42
C ARG A 178 23.06 -1.80 -17.07
N PRO A 179 23.70 -2.98 -17.01
CA PRO A 179 24.19 -3.55 -15.76
C PRO A 179 25.17 -2.64 -14.99
N GLU A 180 25.96 -1.84 -15.70
CA GLU A 180 26.94 -0.90 -15.14
C GLU A 180 26.31 0.43 -14.66
N ASP A 181 25.06 0.70 -14.98
CA ASP A 181 24.40 1.94 -14.59
C ASP A 181 24.10 1.95 -13.07
N SER A 182 24.38 3.07 -12.43
CA SER A 182 24.01 3.25 -11.02
C SER A 182 22.52 3.53 -10.88
N VAL A 183 21.78 2.54 -10.39
CA VAL A 183 20.35 2.65 -10.13
C VAL A 183 20.05 3.78 -9.15
N VAL A 184 20.78 3.87 -8.05
CA VAL A 184 20.62 4.93 -7.05
C VAL A 184 20.79 6.32 -7.67
N LYS A 185 21.78 6.50 -8.56
CA LYS A 185 21.96 7.76 -9.28
C LYS A 185 20.76 8.10 -10.17
N LYS A 186 20.19 7.10 -10.87
CA LYS A 186 19.00 7.29 -11.70
C LYS A 186 17.77 7.66 -10.85
N LEU A 187 17.56 6.99 -9.73
CA LEU A 187 16.44 7.29 -8.81
C LEU A 187 16.55 8.72 -8.26
N ARG A 188 17.74 9.14 -7.84
CA ARG A 188 18.00 10.51 -7.38
C ARG A 188 17.79 11.55 -8.47
N ALA A 189 18.21 11.24 -9.69
CA ALA A 189 17.98 12.12 -10.84
C ALA A 189 16.48 12.27 -11.14
N LEU A 190 15.72 11.17 -11.11
CA LEU A 190 14.26 11.18 -11.28
C LEU A 190 13.59 12.00 -10.17
N GLN A 191 14.01 11.83 -8.92
CA GLN A 191 13.49 12.57 -7.77
C GLN A 191 13.76 14.07 -7.91
N SER A 192 15.01 14.45 -8.25
CA SER A 192 15.39 15.85 -8.44
C SER A 192 14.64 16.52 -9.58
N TRP A 193 14.54 15.82 -10.73
CA TRP A 193 13.78 16.31 -11.87
C TRP A 193 12.29 16.47 -11.53
N GLY A 194 11.70 15.48 -10.83
CA GLY A 194 10.32 15.57 -10.38
C GLY A 194 10.07 16.79 -9.49
N ALA A 195 11.00 17.07 -8.58
CA ALA A 195 10.90 18.23 -7.71
C ALA A 195 11.06 19.57 -8.45
N SER A 196 12.09 19.69 -9.34
CA SER A 196 12.40 20.95 -10.00
C SER A 196 11.50 21.29 -11.16
N ASP A 197 11.12 20.29 -11.96
CA ASP A 197 10.45 20.49 -13.25
C ASP A 197 8.95 20.19 -13.21
N ARG A 198 8.50 19.43 -12.20
CA ARG A 198 7.11 18.96 -12.08
C ARG A 198 6.43 19.34 -10.79
N ASN A 199 7.16 19.93 -9.86
CA ASN A 199 6.67 20.24 -8.51
C ASN A 199 6.15 18.99 -7.77
N TRP A 200 6.73 17.82 -8.05
CA TRP A 200 6.45 16.59 -7.32
C TRP A 200 7.20 16.58 -6.00
N TRP A 201 6.56 16.07 -4.95
CA TRP A 201 7.22 15.99 -3.65
C TRP A 201 8.17 14.79 -3.53
N ASP A 202 8.09 13.82 -4.46
CA ASP A 202 8.95 12.64 -4.55
C ASP A 202 8.88 12.04 -5.96
N VAL A 203 9.59 10.90 -6.19
CA VAL A 203 9.43 10.12 -7.43
C VAL A 203 7.96 9.78 -7.67
N PRO A 204 7.51 9.65 -8.93
CA PRO A 204 6.09 9.49 -9.23
C PRO A 204 5.53 8.10 -8.90
N TYR A 205 6.39 7.11 -8.67
CA TYR A 205 6.02 5.71 -8.49
C TYR A 205 6.22 5.26 -7.05
N HIS A 206 5.42 4.26 -6.61
CA HIS A 206 5.53 3.70 -5.27
C HIS A 206 6.72 2.74 -5.14
N PHE A 207 6.96 1.93 -6.18
CA PHE A 207 8.09 1.03 -6.24
C PHE A 207 8.74 1.03 -7.61
N LEU A 208 10.07 0.91 -7.63
CA LEU A 208 10.85 0.87 -8.85
C LEU A 208 11.75 -0.38 -8.86
N LEU A 209 11.93 -0.99 -10.03
CA LEU A 209 12.68 -2.24 -10.18
C LEU A 209 13.87 -2.06 -11.11
N ASP A 210 15.01 -2.63 -10.70
CA ASP A 210 16.24 -2.70 -11.52
C ASP A 210 16.32 -3.98 -12.36
N LEU A 211 17.41 -4.15 -13.14
CA LEU A 211 17.64 -5.31 -14.01
C LEU A 211 17.75 -6.64 -13.26
N ASN A 212 18.19 -6.60 -12.01
CA ASN A 212 18.42 -7.78 -11.19
C ASN A 212 17.16 -8.16 -10.38
N GLY A 213 16.03 -7.43 -10.58
CA GLY A 213 14.81 -7.59 -9.81
C GLY A 213 14.90 -6.95 -8.42
N GLY A 214 15.90 -6.12 -8.15
CA GLY A 214 15.95 -5.30 -6.94
C GLY A 214 14.77 -4.35 -6.91
N ILE A 215 14.06 -4.28 -5.78
CA ILE A 215 12.87 -3.46 -5.59
C ILE A 215 13.24 -2.29 -4.68
N TYR A 216 13.08 -1.09 -5.18
CA TYR A 216 13.36 0.15 -4.48
C TYR A 216 12.06 0.81 -4.06
N GLU A 217 11.94 1.15 -2.78
CA GLU A 217 10.86 1.99 -2.30
C GLU A 217 11.02 3.39 -2.91
N GLY A 218 9.97 3.87 -3.54
CA GLY A 218 9.87 5.22 -4.05
C GLY A 218 8.99 6.08 -3.15
N ARG A 219 7.96 6.69 -3.74
CA ARG A 219 6.93 7.42 -3.00
C ARG A 219 6.16 6.48 -2.08
N ASP A 220 5.83 6.96 -0.90
CA ASP A 220 4.95 6.25 0.02
C ASP A 220 3.59 5.94 -0.65
N TYR A 221 3.25 4.66 -0.75
CA TYR A 221 2.05 4.19 -1.46
C TYR A 221 0.72 4.54 -0.78
N HIS A 222 0.74 5.12 0.42
CA HIS A 222 -0.46 5.68 1.04
C HIS A 222 -0.88 7.02 0.42
N TYR A 223 0.01 7.62 -0.37
CA TYR A 223 -0.26 8.85 -1.09
C TYR A 223 -0.28 8.61 -2.59
N MET A 224 -1.17 9.33 -3.25
CA MET A 224 -1.32 9.28 -4.70
C MET A 224 0.01 9.52 -5.42
N GLY A 225 0.29 8.72 -6.43
CA GLY A 225 1.44 8.93 -7.31
C GLY A 225 1.25 10.12 -8.25
N GLU A 226 2.18 10.26 -9.18
CA GLU A 226 2.15 11.33 -10.18
C GLU A 226 2.26 10.77 -11.60
N THR A 227 1.91 11.57 -12.57
CA THR A 227 1.98 11.22 -13.98
C THR A 227 2.22 12.45 -14.86
N ASN A 228 2.83 12.22 -16.04
CA ASN A 228 2.92 13.23 -17.11
C ASN A 228 1.83 13.06 -18.17
N THR A 229 0.90 12.16 -17.97
CA THR A 229 -0.18 11.84 -18.91
C THR A 229 -1.53 12.22 -18.33
N ALA A 230 -2.56 12.28 -19.20
CA ALA A 230 -3.88 12.72 -18.81
C ALA A 230 -4.71 11.59 -18.20
N TYR A 231 -4.31 11.09 -17.01
CA TYR A 231 -5.16 10.21 -16.20
C TYR A 231 -4.99 10.56 -14.70
N ASP A 232 -5.97 10.19 -13.91
CA ASP A 232 -5.93 10.34 -12.46
C ASP A 232 -5.20 9.14 -11.83
N PRO A 233 -4.02 9.31 -11.18
CA PRO A 233 -3.32 8.24 -10.50
C PRO A 233 -3.94 7.85 -9.15
N GLY A 234 -5.04 8.46 -8.75
CA GLY A 234 -5.80 8.09 -7.56
C GLY A 234 -6.23 6.61 -7.59
N GLY A 235 -5.98 5.89 -6.52
CA GLY A 235 -6.30 4.47 -6.40
C GLY A 235 -5.32 3.51 -7.09
N HIS A 236 -4.27 4.00 -7.73
CA HIS A 236 -3.29 3.16 -8.42
C HIS A 236 -2.10 2.82 -7.52
N PHE A 237 -1.81 1.53 -7.33
CA PHE A 237 -0.54 1.06 -6.82
C PHE A 237 0.48 1.01 -7.96
N LEU A 238 1.40 1.96 -7.99
CA LEU A 238 2.28 2.21 -9.13
C LEU A 238 3.60 1.46 -9.00
N ILE A 239 3.83 0.51 -9.89
CA ILE A 239 5.07 -0.25 -10.03
C ILE A 239 5.76 0.19 -11.32
N SER A 240 7.00 0.64 -11.25
CA SER A 240 7.76 1.06 -12.43
C SER A 240 9.03 0.25 -12.62
N VAL A 241 9.30 -0.18 -13.85
CA VAL A 241 10.54 -0.86 -14.20
C VAL A 241 11.49 0.16 -14.81
N ILE A 242 12.69 0.30 -14.23
CA ILE A 242 13.67 1.30 -14.65
C ILE A 242 14.23 0.91 -16.02
N GLY A 243 14.12 1.81 -16.99
CA GLY A 243 14.61 1.63 -18.36
C GLY A 243 13.55 1.83 -19.43
N ASN A 244 13.83 1.40 -20.66
CA ASN A 244 12.95 1.55 -21.82
C ASN A 244 12.54 0.19 -22.41
N TYR A 245 11.33 -0.26 -22.04
CA TYR A 245 10.80 -1.56 -22.46
C TYR A 245 10.06 -1.52 -23.82
N ASN A 246 10.26 -0.45 -24.55
CA ASN A 246 10.00 -0.47 -25.99
C ASN A 246 11.19 -1.05 -26.79
N VAL A 247 12.40 -1.01 -26.22
CA VAL A 247 13.64 -1.46 -26.90
C VAL A 247 14.39 -2.56 -26.16
N GLN A 248 14.27 -2.65 -24.82
CA GLN A 248 14.88 -3.72 -24.01
C GLN A 248 13.86 -4.77 -23.59
N GLU A 249 14.32 -6.02 -23.43
CA GLU A 249 13.51 -7.09 -22.88
C GLU A 249 13.61 -7.12 -21.35
N PRO A 250 12.53 -7.44 -20.62
CA PRO A 250 12.62 -7.66 -19.20
C PRO A 250 13.41 -8.94 -18.90
N THR A 251 14.22 -8.90 -17.84
CA THR A 251 14.93 -10.06 -17.35
C THR A 251 13.99 -11.02 -16.62
N PRO A 252 14.30 -12.34 -16.52
CA PRO A 252 13.53 -13.25 -15.69
C PRO A 252 13.40 -12.79 -14.24
N ALA A 253 14.47 -12.21 -13.66
CA ALA A 253 14.45 -11.67 -12.31
C ALA A 253 13.45 -10.50 -12.16
N GLN A 254 13.37 -9.64 -13.16
CA GLN A 254 12.36 -8.57 -13.17
C GLN A 254 10.93 -9.11 -13.23
N LEU A 255 10.65 -10.09 -14.12
CA LEU A 255 9.34 -10.69 -14.22
C LEU A 255 8.90 -11.33 -12.90
N GLU A 256 9.80 -12.04 -12.23
CA GLU A 256 9.57 -12.62 -10.91
C GLU A 256 9.28 -11.55 -9.85
N SER A 257 10.10 -10.50 -9.79
CA SER A 257 9.92 -9.43 -8.80
C SER A 257 8.67 -8.60 -9.04
N ILE A 258 8.31 -8.34 -10.31
CA ILE A 258 7.03 -7.69 -10.66
C ILE A 258 5.86 -8.54 -10.15
N ALA A 259 5.85 -9.85 -10.46
CA ALA A 259 4.78 -10.74 -10.05
C ALA A 259 4.68 -10.87 -8.52
N ASN A 260 5.82 -10.89 -7.81
CA ASN A 260 5.87 -10.91 -6.35
C ASN A 260 5.26 -9.65 -5.75
N LEU A 261 5.65 -8.48 -6.26
CA LEU A 261 5.13 -7.21 -5.77
C LEU A 261 3.65 -7.03 -6.10
N MET A 262 3.21 -7.47 -7.28
CA MET A 262 1.79 -7.50 -7.64
C MET A 262 1.00 -8.43 -6.72
N ALA A 263 1.51 -9.63 -6.44
CA ALA A 263 0.84 -10.60 -5.55
C ALA A 263 0.71 -10.04 -4.12
N TRP A 264 1.76 -9.41 -3.62
CA TRP A 264 1.71 -8.72 -2.35
C TRP A 264 0.62 -7.64 -2.35
N ALA A 265 0.60 -6.75 -3.35
CA ALA A 265 -0.39 -5.67 -3.43
C ALA A 265 -1.83 -6.20 -3.57
N ILE A 266 -2.07 -7.21 -4.40
CA ILE A 266 -3.39 -7.86 -4.53
C ILE A 266 -3.85 -8.40 -3.18
N ARG A 267 -2.95 -9.03 -2.42
CA ARG A 267 -3.28 -9.58 -1.10
C ARG A 267 -3.44 -8.50 -0.04
N GLU A 268 -2.53 -7.52 -0.01
CA GLU A 268 -2.51 -6.46 0.99
C GLU A 268 -3.75 -5.58 0.91
N PHE A 269 -4.20 -5.27 -0.32
CA PHE A 269 -5.36 -4.41 -0.56
C PHE A 269 -6.64 -5.18 -0.92
N ASP A 270 -6.63 -6.51 -0.81
CA ASP A 270 -7.77 -7.40 -1.11
C ASP A 270 -8.38 -7.15 -2.49
N LEU A 271 -7.53 -7.04 -3.50
CA LEU A 271 -7.95 -6.71 -4.86
C LEU A 271 -8.20 -7.98 -5.70
N PRO A 272 -9.18 -7.97 -6.60
CA PRO A 272 -9.32 -9.02 -7.59
C PRO A 272 -8.22 -8.93 -8.66
N LEU A 273 -7.88 -10.06 -9.28
CA LEU A 273 -6.79 -10.17 -10.26
C LEU A 273 -7.00 -9.32 -11.53
N ASP A 274 -8.24 -9.00 -11.88
CA ASP A 274 -8.57 -8.15 -13.03
C ASP A 274 -8.18 -6.68 -12.82
N ARG A 275 -7.82 -6.30 -11.58
CA ARG A 275 -7.30 -4.96 -11.25
C ARG A 275 -5.81 -4.78 -11.58
N ILE A 276 -5.15 -5.81 -12.09
CA ILE A 276 -3.78 -5.70 -12.64
C ILE A 276 -3.86 -5.20 -14.07
N GLY A 277 -3.18 -4.09 -14.33
CA GLY A 277 -3.11 -3.47 -15.65
C GLY A 277 -1.79 -2.73 -15.90
N GLY A 278 -1.68 -2.09 -17.03
CA GLY A 278 -0.59 -1.19 -17.41
C GLY A 278 -1.08 0.23 -17.59
N HIS A 279 -0.16 1.17 -17.65
CA HIS A 279 -0.47 2.59 -17.84
C HIS A 279 -1.34 2.84 -19.09
N TYR A 280 -1.09 2.11 -20.17
CA TYR A 280 -1.86 2.22 -21.44
C TYR A 280 -3.35 1.91 -21.30
N ASN A 281 -3.80 1.30 -20.21
CA ASN A 281 -5.22 1.08 -19.95
C ASN A 281 -5.95 2.35 -19.52
N TYR A 282 -5.22 3.42 -19.16
CA TYR A 282 -5.75 4.64 -18.55
C TYR A 282 -5.39 5.91 -19.30
N ALA A 283 -4.35 5.86 -20.16
CA ALA A 283 -3.89 6.99 -20.95
C ALA A 283 -3.40 6.53 -22.32
N ASP A 284 -3.36 7.44 -23.28
CA ASP A 284 -2.71 7.22 -24.58
C ASP A 284 -1.19 7.29 -24.41
N THR A 285 -0.56 6.13 -24.26
CA THR A 285 0.86 5.98 -23.98
C THR A 285 1.38 4.59 -24.33
N ASP A 286 2.65 4.49 -24.68
CA ASP A 286 3.36 3.21 -24.87
C ASP A 286 3.73 2.53 -23.55
N CYS A 287 3.65 3.25 -22.43
CA CYS A 287 4.02 2.72 -21.11
C CYS A 287 3.11 1.53 -20.71
N PRO A 288 3.66 0.41 -20.24
CA PRO A 288 5.03 0.16 -19.76
C PRO A 288 6.04 -0.28 -20.83
N GLY A 289 5.78 -0.04 -22.08
CA GLY A 289 6.57 -0.50 -23.23
C GLY A 289 6.12 -1.87 -23.75
N LYS A 290 6.23 -2.07 -25.08
CA LYS A 290 5.70 -3.27 -25.77
C LYS A 290 6.21 -4.58 -25.17
N ASN A 291 7.43 -4.61 -24.67
CA ASN A 291 8.09 -5.81 -24.16
C ASN A 291 7.65 -6.20 -22.74
N LEU A 292 7.04 -5.28 -21.96
CA LEU A 292 6.33 -5.58 -20.72
C LEU A 292 4.83 -5.74 -20.95
N ARG A 293 4.27 -4.95 -21.85
CA ARG A 293 2.84 -4.95 -22.17
C ARG A 293 2.33 -6.34 -22.60
N LYS A 294 3.13 -7.10 -23.39
CA LYS A 294 2.79 -8.46 -23.82
C LYS A 294 2.43 -9.40 -22.64
N TYR A 295 3.12 -9.30 -21.49
CA TYR A 295 2.86 -10.13 -20.30
C TYR A 295 1.59 -9.73 -19.53
N LEU A 296 1.12 -8.50 -19.72
CA LEU A 296 -0.18 -8.06 -19.22
C LEU A 296 -1.31 -8.57 -20.12
N GLU A 297 -1.15 -8.43 -21.45
CA GLU A 297 -2.16 -8.74 -22.45
C GLU A 297 -2.40 -10.25 -22.59
N ASP A 298 -1.36 -11.07 -22.55
CA ASP A 298 -1.45 -12.52 -22.62
C ASP A 298 -1.85 -13.19 -21.28
N GLY A 299 -2.03 -12.39 -20.23
CA GLY A 299 -2.42 -12.83 -18.91
C GLY A 299 -1.30 -13.49 -18.10
N THR A 300 -0.04 -13.46 -18.55
CA THR A 300 1.10 -14.08 -17.86
C THR A 300 1.24 -13.54 -16.44
N PHE A 301 1.23 -12.22 -16.23
CA PHE A 301 1.33 -11.68 -14.88
C PHE A 301 0.16 -12.09 -13.98
N ARG A 302 -1.07 -12.15 -14.50
CA ARG A 302 -2.22 -12.61 -13.70
C ARG A 302 -2.07 -14.09 -13.30
N ARG A 303 -1.57 -14.94 -14.18
CA ARG A 303 -1.28 -16.35 -13.84
C ARG A 303 -0.20 -16.46 -12.77
N MET A 304 0.94 -15.76 -12.96
CA MET A 304 2.04 -15.74 -11.99
C MET A 304 1.59 -15.25 -10.61
N VAL A 305 0.72 -14.24 -10.56
CA VAL A 305 0.14 -13.72 -9.32
C VAL A 305 -0.81 -14.72 -8.70
N ALA A 306 -1.72 -15.32 -9.49
CA ALA A 306 -2.66 -16.34 -9.00
C ALA A 306 -1.96 -17.55 -8.39
N GLU A 307 -0.86 -18.00 -9.00
CA GLU A 307 -0.02 -19.09 -8.47
C GLU A 307 0.54 -18.74 -7.08
N ARG A 308 1.00 -17.51 -6.88
CA ARG A 308 1.53 -17.03 -5.59
C ARG A 308 0.46 -16.89 -4.51
N LEU A 309 -0.75 -16.58 -4.89
CA LEU A 309 -1.88 -16.48 -3.99
C LEU A 309 -2.50 -17.83 -3.64
N SER A 310 -2.14 -18.89 -4.37
CA SER A 310 -2.67 -20.24 -4.15
C SER A 310 -2.14 -20.83 -2.83
N PRO A 311 -3.01 -21.48 -2.02
CA PRO A 311 -2.61 -22.08 -0.74
C PRO A 311 -1.49 -23.14 -0.86
N HIS A 312 -1.32 -23.76 -2.04
CA HIS A 312 -0.33 -24.81 -2.27
C HIS A 312 1.10 -24.28 -2.47
N ASN A 313 1.28 -23.00 -2.70
CA ASN A 313 2.57 -22.38 -3.02
C ASN A 313 3.15 -21.50 -1.89
N ALA A 314 2.64 -21.61 -0.67
CA ALA A 314 3.19 -20.94 0.49
C ALA A 314 4.58 -21.51 0.86
N ARG A 315 5.59 -21.32 -0.02
CA ARG A 315 6.99 -21.55 0.34
C ARG A 315 7.48 -20.32 1.09
N PRO A 316 8.16 -20.49 2.24
CA PRO A 316 8.89 -19.37 2.83
C PRO A 316 9.94 -18.92 1.82
N TRP A 317 10.03 -17.64 1.58
CA TRP A 317 11.08 -17.03 0.77
C TRP A 317 12.44 -17.23 1.43
N PRO A 318 13.53 -17.44 0.63
CA PRO A 318 14.86 -17.55 1.17
C PRO A 318 15.33 -16.25 1.85
#